data_d639c23eb73029a3aa5fe521c5b58e1e
#
_entry.id   d639c23eb73029a3aa5fe521c5b58e1e
#
_cell.length_a   1.000
_cell.length_b   1.000
_cell.length_c   1.000
_cell.angle_alpha   90.00
_cell.angle_beta   90.00
_cell.angle_gamma   90.00
#
_symmetry.space_group_name_H-M   'P 1'
#
loop_
_entity.id
_entity.type
_entity.pdbx_description
1 polymer ?
#
loop_
_entity_poly.entity_id
_entity_poly.type
_entity_poly.pdbx_seq_one_letter_code
_entity_poly.pdbx_strand_id
1 'polypeptide(L)'
;FVGSRGLGDVYKRQIIYIANQVPAIDASPVDNETFTQVFYLSGIAVLSSMFAYLFAQFIDIRIYHFWKKKTQGRMLWLRNNFSTFTSQFIDTFTVIFLLCSFGALPWDLFVGLLVSGFIFKVLVALIDTPLLYLGVYLFRKKFNLEVNEEINI
;
A
#
# COMPACT_ATOMS: atom_id res chain seq x y z
N PHE A 1 15.27 1.74 -1.22
CA PHE A 1 14.22 2.66 -0.73
C PHE A 1 13.01 1.95 -0.09
N VAL A 2 12.80 0.69 -0.38
CA VAL A 2 11.72 -0.13 0.23
C VAL A 2 12.03 -0.46 1.70
N GLY A 3 13.30 -0.55 2.08
CA GLY A 3 13.72 -0.90 3.44
C GLY A 3 13.43 0.17 4.51
N SER A 4 13.35 1.46 4.13
CA SER A 4 13.19 2.54 5.12
C SER A 4 11.75 2.67 5.66
N ARG A 5 10.73 2.32 4.88
CA ARG A 5 9.32 2.35 5.33
C ARG A 5 9.02 1.21 6.31
N GLY A 6 9.53 0.01 6.03
CA GLY A 6 9.34 -1.15 6.91
C GLY A 6 10.01 -0.97 8.29
N LEU A 7 11.18 -0.34 8.34
CA LEU A 7 11.88 -0.04 9.61
C LEU A 7 11.06 0.86 10.53
N GLY A 8 10.46 1.94 10.00
CA GLY A 8 9.62 2.84 10.79
C GLY A 8 8.43 2.15 11.45
N ASP A 9 7.79 1.24 10.75
CA ASP A 9 6.64 0.50 11.27
C ASP A 9 7.06 -0.58 12.30
N VAL A 10 8.24 -1.18 12.14
CA VAL A 10 8.82 -2.09 13.13
C VAL A 10 9.12 -1.36 14.43
N TYR A 11 9.77 -0.19 14.38
CA TYR A 11 10.07 0.62 15.57
C TYR A 11 8.80 1.10 16.27
N LYS A 12 7.79 1.57 15.54
CA LYS A 12 6.50 1.95 16.13
C LYS A 12 5.87 0.79 16.90
N ARG A 13 5.91 -0.42 16.35
CA ARG A 13 5.39 -1.61 17.01
C ARG A 13 6.15 -1.95 18.27
N GLN A 14 7.48 -1.87 18.25
CA GLN A 14 8.31 -2.11 19.42
C GLN A 14 7.97 -1.14 20.55
N ILE A 15 7.83 0.16 20.21
CA ILE A 15 7.43 1.21 21.17
C ILE A 15 6.05 0.91 21.75
N ILE A 16 5.06 0.58 20.92
CA ILE A 16 3.71 0.24 21.36
C ILE A 16 3.71 -1.00 22.25
N TYR A 17 4.47 -2.03 21.86
CA TYR A 17 4.60 -3.25 22.66
C TYR A 17 5.20 -2.97 24.04
N ILE A 18 6.26 -2.16 24.12
CA ILE A 18 6.87 -1.76 25.38
C ILE A 18 5.89 -0.90 26.21
N ALA A 19 5.19 0.04 25.57
CA ALA A 19 4.21 0.89 26.25
C ALA A 19 3.07 0.08 26.89
N ASN A 20 2.62 -1.01 26.23
CA ASN A 20 1.61 -1.90 26.80
C ASN A 20 2.08 -2.71 28.02
N GLN A 21 3.40 -2.79 28.26
CA GLN A 21 3.96 -3.47 29.46
C GLN A 21 4.06 -2.53 30.67
N VAL A 22 3.91 -1.22 30.45
CA VAL A 22 4.02 -0.20 31.50
C VAL A 22 2.59 0.17 31.95
N PRO A 23 2.23 -0.08 33.24
CA PRO A 23 0.91 0.30 33.73
C PRO A 23 0.74 1.81 33.74
N ALA A 24 -0.47 2.27 33.41
CA ALA A 24 -0.82 3.68 33.53
C ALA A 24 -0.80 4.11 35.00
N ILE A 25 -0.39 5.36 35.23
CA ILE A 25 -0.51 5.97 36.56
C ILE A 25 -1.98 6.29 36.84
N ASP A 26 -2.37 6.38 38.13
CA ASP A 26 -3.75 6.63 38.55
C ASP A 26 -4.35 7.95 38.00
N ALA A 27 -3.51 8.91 37.67
CA ALA A 27 -3.92 10.20 37.08
C ALA A 27 -3.99 10.16 35.53
N SER A 28 -3.80 9.00 34.89
CA SER A 28 -3.88 8.89 33.42
C SER A 28 -5.31 9.09 32.94
N PRO A 29 -5.55 9.95 31.91
CA PRO A 29 -6.87 10.13 31.32
C PRO A 29 -7.35 8.90 30.52
N VAL A 30 -6.47 7.93 30.25
CA VAL A 30 -6.75 6.69 29.51
C VAL A 30 -6.32 5.52 30.38
N ASP A 31 -7.24 4.59 30.60
CA ASP A 31 -6.97 3.34 31.31
C ASP A 31 -6.22 2.33 30.44
N ASN A 32 -5.57 1.36 31.10
CA ASN A 32 -4.79 0.33 30.41
C ASN A 32 -5.62 -0.51 29.44
N GLU A 33 -6.89 -0.77 29.77
CA GLU A 33 -7.78 -1.59 28.95
C GLU A 33 -8.08 -0.89 27.61
N THR A 34 -8.50 0.38 27.67
CA THR A 34 -8.75 1.19 26.47
C THR A 34 -7.48 1.36 25.62
N PHE A 35 -6.34 1.62 26.25
CA PHE A 35 -5.07 1.70 25.56
C PHE A 35 -4.72 0.41 24.82
N THR A 36 -4.80 -0.72 25.50
CA THR A 36 -4.51 -2.04 24.91
C THR A 36 -5.46 -2.36 23.77
N GLN A 37 -6.75 -2.08 23.91
CA GLN A 37 -7.76 -2.33 22.90
C GLN A 37 -7.50 -1.54 21.60
N VAL A 38 -7.19 -0.25 21.74
CA VAL A 38 -6.88 0.62 20.58
C VAL A 38 -5.63 0.14 19.84
N PHE A 39 -4.56 -0.16 20.59
CA PHE A 39 -3.29 -0.55 19.98
C PHE A 39 -3.25 -2.01 19.50
N TYR A 40 -4.07 -2.90 20.06
CA TYR A 40 -4.26 -4.24 19.56
C TYR A 40 -4.86 -4.22 18.14
N LEU A 41 -5.92 -3.44 17.92
CA LEU A 41 -6.52 -3.25 16.60
C LEU A 41 -5.53 -2.63 15.60
N SER A 42 -4.73 -1.66 16.04
CA SER A 42 -3.65 -1.08 15.21
C SER A 42 -2.62 -2.12 14.83
N GLY A 43 -2.28 -3.04 15.71
CA GLY A 43 -1.37 -4.16 15.46
C GLY A 43 -1.87 -5.08 14.35
N ILE A 44 -3.15 -5.46 14.40
CA ILE A 44 -3.80 -6.28 13.37
C ILE A 44 -3.82 -5.53 12.03
N ALA A 45 -4.17 -4.24 12.04
CA ALA A 45 -4.23 -3.43 10.83
C ALA A 45 -2.86 -3.33 10.14
N VAL A 46 -1.79 -3.12 10.91
CA VAL A 46 -0.42 -3.06 10.35
C VAL A 46 0.00 -4.39 9.76
N LEU A 47 -0.22 -5.51 10.47
CA LEU A 47 0.11 -6.85 9.95
C LEU A 47 -0.67 -7.15 8.66
N SER A 48 -1.97 -6.91 8.67
CA SER A 48 -2.82 -7.12 7.50
C SER A 48 -2.35 -6.28 6.30
N SER A 49 -1.97 -5.02 6.54
CA SER A 49 -1.44 -4.13 5.50
C SER A 49 -0.09 -4.59 4.97
N MET A 50 0.80 -5.11 5.83
CA MET A 50 2.10 -5.64 5.38
C MET A 50 1.92 -6.87 4.50
N PHE A 51 1.08 -7.82 4.89
CA PHE A 51 0.78 -9.01 4.08
C PHE A 51 0.13 -8.64 2.75
N ALA A 52 -0.87 -7.75 2.79
CA ALA A 52 -1.55 -7.29 1.58
C ALA A 52 -0.59 -6.59 0.63
N TYR A 53 0.28 -5.72 1.15
CA TYR A 53 1.30 -5.03 0.35
C TYR A 53 2.24 -6.02 -0.34
N LEU A 54 2.80 -6.98 0.39
CA LEU A 54 3.70 -7.97 -0.19
C LEU A 54 3.01 -8.80 -1.28
N PHE A 55 1.77 -9.21 -1.03
CA PHE A 55 0.98 -9.99 -1.97
C PHE A 55 0.63 -9.18 -3.23
N ALA A 56 0.17 -7.95 -3.05
CA ALA A 56 -0.14 -7.04 -4.15
C ALA A 56 1.11 -6.70 -4.98
N GLN A 57 2.25 -6.45 -4.34
CA GLN A 57 3.52 -6.19 -5.01
C GLN A 57 3.99 -7.38 -5.85
N PHE A 58 3.86 -8.59 -5.33
CA PHE A 58 4.20 -9.80 -6.08
C PHE A 58 3.34 -9.94 -7.34
N ILE A 59 2.04 -9.68 -7.22
CA ILE A 59 1.11 -9.74 -8.34
C ILE A 59 1.37 -8.62 -9.34
N ASP A 60 1.65 -7.41 -8.87
CA ASP A 60 1.98 -6.26 -9.72
C ASP A 60 3.17 -6.57 -10.64
N ILE A 61 4.26 -7.08 -10.09
CA ILE A 61 5.44 -7.48 -10.85
C ILE A 61 5.09 -8.53 -11.91
N ARG A 62 4.28 -9.55 -11.55
CA ARG A 62 3.86 -10.60 -12.48
C ARG A 62 3.02 -10.06 -13.62
N ILE A 63 2.05 -9.22 -13.31
CA ILE A 63 1.15 -8.60 -14.30
C ILE A 63 1.93 -7.64 -15.20
N TYR A 64 2.82 -6.82 -14.62
CA TYR A 64 3.67 -5.92 -15.38
C TYR A 64 4.53 -6.67 -16.42
N HIS A 65 5.21 -7.73 -16.03
CA HIS A 65 6.01 -8.55 -16.94
C HIS A 65 5.16 -9.25 -17.99
N PHE A 66 3.98 -9.75 -17.63
CA PHE A 66 3.05 -10.34 -18.56
C PHE A 66 2.65 -9.35 -19.68
N TRP A 67 2.24 -8.15 -19.30
CA TRP A 67 1.87 -7.12 -20.27
C TRP A 67 3.08 -6.59 -21.05
N LYS A 68 4.25 -6.46 -20.44
CA LYS A 68 5.50 -6.08 -21.14
C LYS A 68 5.78 -7.05 -22.29
N LYS A 69 5.65 -8.35 -22.03
CA LYS A 69 5.86 -9.39 -23.05
C LYS A 69 4.78 -9.36 -24.14
N LYS A 70 3.51 -9.18 -23.76
CA LYS A 70 2.38 -9.18 -24.69
C LYS A 70 2.34 -7.95 -25.61
N THR A 71 2.72 -6.77 -25.09
CA THR A 71 2.68 -5.50 -25.83
C THR A 71 4.00 -5.16 -26.53
N GLN A 72 4.98 -6.03 -26.48
CA GLN A 72 6.32 -5.79 -27.04
C GLN A 72 6.92 -4.43 -26.63
N GLY A 73 6.59 -3.95 -25.43
CA GLY A 73 7.08 -2.71 -24.88
C GLY A 73 6.39 -1.42 -25.38
N ARG A 74 5.49 -1.50 -26.37
CA ARG A 74 4.93 -0.31 -27.05
C ARG A 74 3.88 0.46 -26.25
N MET A 75 3.12 -0.20 -25.37
CA MET A 75 2.01 0.44 -24.63
C MET A 75 2.35 0.63 -23.15
N LEU A 76 3.25 1.57 -22.85
CA LEU A 76 3.67 1.89 -21.48
C LEU A 76 2.49 2.28 -20.59
N TRP A 77 1.57 3.09 -21.12
CA TRP A 77 0.38 3.55 -20.39
C TRP A 77 -0.53 2.38 -19.97
N LEU A 78 -0.87 1.50 -20.90
CA LEU A 78 -1.74 0.34 -20.62
C LEU A 78 -1.08 -0.58 -19.58
N ARG A 79 0.20 -0.87 -19.75
CA ARG A 79 0.97 -1.72 -18.86
C ARG A 79 1.02 -1.16 -17.44
N ASN A 80 1.33 0.11 -17.31
CA ASN A 80 1.45 0.77 -16.02
C ASN A 80 0.09 0.89 -15.32
N ASN A 81 -0.92 1.41 -15.99
CA ASN A 81 -2.23 1.64 -15.38
C ASN A 81 -2.96 0.32 -15.08
N PHE A 82 -2.94 -0.65 -16.00
CA PHE A 82 -3.63 -1.91 -15.78
C PHE A 82 -3.00 -2.73 -14.64
N SER A 83 -1.66 -2.77 -14.58
CA SER A 83 -0.94 -3.39 -13.47
C SER A 83 -1.29 -2.69 -12.15
N THR A 84 -1.23 -1.37 -12.12
CA THR A 84 -1.53 -0.57 -10.93
C THR A 84 -2.97 -0.77 -10.45
N PHE A 85 -3.96 -0.73 -11.34
CA PHE A 85 -5.37 -0.93 -10.93
C PHE A 85 -5.61 -2.33 -10.38
N THR A 86 -5.02 -3.36 -10.99
CA THR A 86 -5.17 -4.73 -10.52
C THR A 86 -4.49 -4.93 -9.16
N SER A 87 -3.27 -4.44 -9.00
CA SER A 87 -2.54 -4.54 -7.72
C SER A 87 -3.23 -3.75 -6.61
N GLN A 88 -3.76 -2.57 -6.89
CA GLN A 88 -4.54 -1.76 -5.94
C GLN A 88 -5.84 -2.43 -5.52
N PHE A 89 -6.53 -3.11 -6.44
CA PHE A 89 -7.72 -3.89 -6.10
C PHE A 89 -7.36 -5.04 -5.15
N ILE A 90 -6.33 -5.81 -5.49
CA ILE A 90 -5.88 -6.95 -4.69
C ILE A 90 -5.39 -6.49 -3.32
N ASP A 91 -4.64 -5.41 -3.25
CA ASP A 91 -4.20 -4.82 -1.97
C ASP A 91 -5.39 -4.45 -1.09
N THR A 92 -6.35 -3.70 -1.63
CA THR A 92 -7.55 -3.27 -0.89
C THR A 92 -8.39 -4.46 -0.44
N PHE A 93 -8.62 -5.42 -1.35
CA PHE A 93 -9.35 -6.64 -1.03
C PHE A 93 -8.67 -7.42 0.09
N THR A 94 -7.37 -7.64 0.00
CA THR A 94 -6.61 -8.44 0.97
C THR A 94 -6.60 -7.78 2.35
N VAL A 95 -6.38 -6.46 2.43
CA VAL A 95 -6.40 -5.73 3.70
C VAL A 95 -7.76 -5.89 4.39
N ILE A 96 -8.86 -5.56 3.67
CA ILE A 96 -10.20 -5.58 4.27
C ILE A 96 -10.61 -7.01 4.62
N PHE A 97 -10.29 -7.98 3.77
CA PHE A 97 -10.54 -9.39 4.03
C PHE A 97 -9.85 -9.87 5.31
N LEU A 98 -8.57 -9.55 5.49
CA LEU A 98 -7.84 -9.90 6.70
C LEU A 98 -8.39 -9.20 7.94
N LEU A 99 -8.74 -7.92 7.85
CA LEU A 99 -9.34 -7.18 8.96
C LEU A 99 -10.69 -7.77 9.39
N CYS A 100 -11.54 -8.17 8.44
CA CYS A 100 -12.78 -8.86 8.74
C CYS A 100 -12.55 -10.27 9.33
N SER A 101 -11.55 -11.00 8.80
CA SER A 101 -11.20 -12.35 9.28
C SER A 101 -10.64 -12.35 10.69
N PHE A 102 -9.89 -11.31 11.06
CA PHE A 102 -9.39 -11.13 12.43
C PHE A 102 -10.41 -10.48 13.38
N GLY A 103 -11.64 -10.22 12.92
CA GLY A 103 -12.68 -9.62 13.74
C GLY A 103 -12.48 -8.13 14.05
N ALA A 104 -11.52 -7.47 13.39
CA ALA A 104 -11.28 -6.03 13.53
C ALA A 104 -12.36 -5.18 12.84
N LEU A 105 -13.02 -5.74 11.80
CA LEU A 105 -14.12 -5.10 11.08
C LEU A 105 -15.29 -6.08 10.92
N PRO A 106 -16.54 -5.60 11.00
CA PRO A 106 -17.73 -6.42 10.71
C PRO A 106 -17.84 -6.68 9.20
N TRP A 107 -18.29 -7.88 8.85
CA TRP A 107 -18.44 -8.30 7.45
C TRP A 107 -19.46 -7.47 6.65
N ASP A 108 -20.44 -6.89 7.33
CA ASP A 108 -21.45 -6.03 6.69
C ASP A 108 -20.82 -4.81 6.00
N LEU A 109 -19.69 -4.33 6.50
CA LEU A 109 -18.96 -3.20 5.93
C LEU A 109 -17.99 -3.60 4.81
N PHE A 110 -17.76 -4.89 4.59
CA PHE A 110 -16.74 -5.39 3.65
C PHE A 110 -16.90 -4.79 2.25
N VAL A 111 -18.08 -4.92 1.65
CA VAL A 111 -18.33 -4.46 0.28
C VAL A 111 -18.25 -2.94 0.18
N GLY A 112 -18.82 -2.21 1.14
CA GLY A 112 -18.79 -0.75 1.16
C GLY A 112 -17.36 -0.21 1.24
N LEU A 113 -16.55 -0.75 2.13
CA LEU A 113 -15.14 -0.37 2.28
C LEU A 113 -14.29 -0.77 1.07
N LEU A 114 -14.56 -1.94 0.48
CA LEU A 114 -13.85 -2.39 -0.71
C LEU A 114 -14.08 -1.45 -1.89
N VAL A 115 -15.34 -1.14 -2.17
CA VAL A 115 -15.71 -0.27 -3.29
C VAL A 115 -15.19 1.15 -3.08
N SER A 116 -15.45 1.75 -1.92
CA SER A 116 -15.02 3.12 -1.62
C SER A 116 -13.49 3.25 -1.60
N GLY A 117 -12.80 2.31 -0.97
CA GLY A 117 -11.35 2.30 -0.90
C GLY A 117 -10.70 2.08 -2.27
N PHE A 118 -11.26 1.21 -3.10
CA PHE A 118 -10.76 0.99 -4.45
C PHE A 118 -10.99 2.20 -5.35
N ILE A 119 -12.19 2.78 -5.35
CA ILE A 119 -12.50 3.99 -6.13
C ILE A 119 -11.58 5.14 -5.74
N PHE A 120 -11.39 5.37 -4.44
CA PHE A 120 -10.47 6.40 -3.97
C PHE A 120 -9.04 6.20 -4.52
N LYS A 121 -8.50 4.99 -4.45
CA LYS A 121 -7.17 4.66 -4.98
C LYS A 121 -7.08 4.86 -6.49
N VAL A 122 -8.12 4.47 -7.24
CA VAL A 122 -8.20 4.69 -8.69
C VAL A 122 -8.19 6.18 -9.03
N LEU A 123 -8.96 6.99 -8.32
CA LEU A 123 -8.98 8.44 -8.52
C LEU A 123 -7.61 9.08 -8.27
N VAL A 124 -6.95 8.70 -7.18
CA VAL A 124 -5.58 9.15 -6.89
C VAL A 124 -4.61 8.74 -7.99
N ALA A 125 -4.65 7.49 -8.44
CA ALA A 125 -3.78 7.00 -9.52
C ALA A 125 -4.00 7.75 -10.84
N LEU A 126 -5.25 8.12 -11.16
CA LEU A 126 -5.56 8.92 -12.33
C LEU A 126 -5.00 10.34 -12.23
N ILE A 127 -5.03 10.95 -11.06
CA ILE A 127 -4.46 12.28 -10.81
C ILE A 127 -2.92 12.22 -10.87
N ASP A 128 -2.31 11.17 -10.35
CA ASP A 128 -0.86 10.99 -10.37
C ASP A 128 -0.30 10.72 -11.78
N THR A 129 -1.11 10.16 -12.67
CA THR A 129 -0.68 9.82 -14.04
C THR A 129 -0.11 11.04 -14.80
N PRO A 130 -0.77 12.20 -14.92
CA PRO A 130 -0.22 13.35 -15.60
C PRO A 130 1.04 13.90 -14.95
N LEU A 131 1.14 13.84 -13.61
CA LEU A 131 2.34 14.25 -12.87
C LEU A 131 3.53 13.34 -13.20
N LEU A 132 3.30 12.03 -13.30
CA LEU A 132 4.30 11.06 -13.72
C LEU A 132 4.79 11.34 -15.14
N TYR A 133 3.89 11.58 -16.08
CA TYR A 133 4.27 11.94 -17.46
C TYR A 133 5.07 13.24 -17.53
N LEU A 134 4.68 14.24 -16.75
CA LEU A 134 5.43 15.50 -16.64
C LEU A 134 6.83 15.24 -16.07
N GLY A 135 6.94 14.45 -15.02
CA GLY A 135 8.23 14.06 -14.42
C GLY A 135 9.12 13.34 -15.43
N VAL A 136 8.59 12.33 -16.12
CA VAL A 136 9.34 11.59 -17.17
C VAL A 136 9.77 12.54 -18.29
N TYR A 137 8.89 13.43 -18.75
CA TYR A 137 9.23 14.41 -19.78
C TYR A 137 10.37 15.33 -19.36
N LEU A 138 10.31 15.90 -18.14
CA LEU A 138 11.36 16.78 -17.62
C LEU A 138 12.69 16.05 -17.45
N PHE A 139 12.63 14.80 -16.97
CA PHE A 139 13.83 13.98 -16.78
C PHE A 139 14.50 13.66 -18.13
N ARG A 140 13.72 13.23 -19.11
CA ARG A 140 14.21 12.94 -20.46
C ARG A 140 14.79 14.19 -21.13
N LYS A 141 14.15 15.34 -20.99
CA LYS A 141 14.67 16.61 -21.51
C LYS A 141 16.00 17.00 -20.86
N LYS A 142 16.14 16.74 -19.53
CA LYS A 142 17.36 17.07 -18.79
C LYS A 142 18.56 16.18 -19.17
N PHE A 143 18.29 14.90 -19.45
CA PHE A 143 19.34 13.90 -19.73
C PHE A 143 19.46 13.50 -21.20
N ASN A 144 18.73 14.17 -22.11
CA ASN A 144 18.69 13.89 -23.56
C ASN A 144 18.46 12.40 -23.89
N LEU A 145 17.57 11.73 -23.14
CA LEU A 145 17.27 10.31 -23.31
C LEU A 145 16.22 10.09 -24.41
N GLU A 146 16.44 9.09 -25.26
CA GLU A 146 15.45 8.63 -26.23
C GLU A 146 14.35 7.78 -25.61
N VAL A 147 13.26 7.53 -26.39
CA VAL A 147 12.14 6.69 -25.94
C VAL A 147 12.61 5.24 -25.83
N ASN A 148 12.54 4.66 -24.63
CA ASN A 148 13.00 3.31 -24.27
C ASN A 148 14.53 3.14 -24.09
N GLU A 149 15.28 4.20 -23.98
CA GLU A 149 16.70 4.12 -23.61
C GLU A 149 16.81 3.80 -22.11
N GLU A 150 17.52 2.72 -21.79
CA GLU A 150 17.86 2.37 -20.40
C GLU A 150 19.21 3.02 -20.08
N ILE A 151 19.28 3.70 -18.94
CA ILE A 151 20.54 4.25 -18.44
C ILE A 151 21.39 3.06 -17.98
N ASN A 152 22.43 2.73 -18.73
CA ASN A 152 23.47 1.81 -18.29
C ASN A 152 24.31 2.53 -17.22
N ILE A 153 24.07 2.20 -15.95
CA ILE A 153 24.86 2.64 -14.80
C ILE A 153 25.96 1.62 -14.55
#